data_0f99e85f2502b577ceab3913ec95195c
#
_entry.id   0f99e85f2502b577ceab3913ec95195c
#
_cell.length_a   1.000
_cell.length_b   1.000
_cell.length_c   1.000
_cell.angle_alpha   90.00
_cell.angle_beta   90.00
_cell.angle_gamma   90.00
#
_symmetry.space_group_name_H-M   'P 1'
#
loop_
_entity.id
_entity.type
_entity.pdbx_description
1 polymer ?
#
loop_
_entity_poly.entity_id
_entity_poly.type
_entity_poly.pdbx_seq_one_letter_code
_entity_poly.pdbx_strand_id
1 'polypeptide(L)'
;MKKVFKKTSVKNLSPYYQFGIDYFGPFLYGFTKWLYTSLKKAQIHRVYFFSRDGYMMDLAFQQLGYDAEFDTQYVHFSRKSLRQALLYTTSGYQDSLQYLGWEKYVTLSKLSLIHI
;
A
#
# COMPACT_ATOMS: atom_id res chain seq x y z
N MET A 1 8.90 21.14 -17.95
CA MET A 1 8.83 19.92 -17.12
C MET A 1 9.43 18.68 -17.81
N LYS A 2 10.65 18.82 -18.35
CA LYS A 2 11.36 17.76 -19.09
C LYS A 2 12.64 17.27 -18.40
N LYS A 3 12.72 17.30 -17.06
CA LYS A 3 13.98 17.01 -16.33
C LYS A 3 13.95 15.80 -15.40
N VAL A 4 12.92 14.95 -15.41
CA VAL A 4 12.81 13.87 -14.43
C VAL A 4 13.44 12.55 -14.89
N PHE A 5 13.68 12.37 -16.17
CA PHE A 5 14.34 11.17 -16.66
C PHE A 5 15.64 11.49 -17.41
N LYS A 6 16.68 11.88 -16.65
CA LYS A 6 18.04 11.72 -17.17
C LYS A 6 18.27 10.22 -17.34
N LYS A 7 18.32 9.75 -18.59
CA LYS A 7 18.84 8.44 -18.93
C LYS A 7 20.29 8.38 -18.45
N THR A 8 20.49 7.99 -17.22
CA THR A 8 21.80 7.57 -16.74
C THR A 8 22.08 6.25 -17.43
N SER A 9 23.05 6.25 -18.34
CA SER A 9 23.57 5.05 -18.96
C SER A 9 24.28 4.23 -17.89
N VAL A 10 23.55 3.42 -17.16
CA VAL A 10 24.11 2.52 -16.16
C VAL A 10 24.23 1.15 -16.80
N LYS A 11 25.44 0.83 -17.20
CA LYS A 11 25.79 -0.37 -17.97
C LYS A 11 25.66 -1.71 -17.22
N ASN A 12 25.26 -1.74 -15.94
CA ASN A 12 25.15 -2.97 -15.14
C ASN A 12 24.04 -2.90 -14.09
N LEU A 13 22.79 -2.59 -14.50
CA LEU A 13 21.65 -2.66 -13.60
C LEU A 13 21.10 -4.10 -13.50
N SER A 14 20.70 -4.51 -12.29
CA SER A 14 20.01 -5.79 -12.13
C SER A 14 18.72 -5.80 -12.97
N PRO A 15 18.26 -6.97 -13.45
CA PRO A 15 17.01 -7.08 -14.21
C PRO A 15 15.81 -6.47 -13.49
N TYR A 16 15.77 -6.55 -12.18
CA TYR A 16 14.71 -5.94 -11.35
C TYR A 16 14.72 -4.42 -11.38
N TYR A 17 15.88 -3.82 -11.35
CA TYR A 17 16.02 -2.37 -11.45
C TYR A 17 15.61 -1.88 -12.84
N GLN A 18 16.01 -2.59 -13.88
CA GLN A 18 15.63 -2.27 -15.25
C GLN A 18 14.12 -2.36 -15.45
N PHE A 19 13.49 -3.40 -14.90
CA PHE A 19 12.03 -3.54 -14.88
C PHE A 19 11.36 -2.35 -14.16
N GLY A 20 11.92 -1.91 -13.04
CA GLY A 20 11.42 -0.76 -12.30
C GLY A 20 11.44 0.52 -13.14
N ILE A 21 12.51 0.76 -13.89
CA ILE A 21 12.63 1.94 -14.77
C ILE A 21 11.68 1.85 -15.96
N ASP A 22 11.61 0.70 -16.62
CA ASP A 22 10.92 0.56 -17.91
C ASP A 22 9.39 0.40 -17.75
N TYR A 23 8.94 -0.25 -16.69
CA TYR A 23 7.53 -0.61 -16.52
C TYR A 23 6.91 -0.09 -15.23
N PHE A 24 7.50 -0.41 -14.09
CA PHE A 24 6.89 -0.09 -12.79
C PHE A 24 6.88 1.41 -12.49
N GLY A 25 7.97 2.10 -12.78
CA GLY A 25 8.06 3.56 -12.58
C GLY A 25 7.03 4.35 -13.37
N PRO A 26 6.94 4.14 -14.70
CA PRO A 26 5.90 4.75 -15.52
C PRO A 26 4.48 4.42 -15.09
N PHE A 27 4.23 3.17 -14.70
CA PHE A 27 2.94 2.74 -14.14
C PHE A 27 2.61 3.49 -12.85
N LEU A 28 3.54 3.52 -11.90
CA LEU A 28 3.37 4.21 -10.62
C LEU A 28 3.16 5.72 -10.81
N TYR A 29 3.87 6.33 -11.74
CA TYR A 29 3.69 7.73 -12.10
C TYR A 29 2.28 8.01 -12.63
N GLY A 30 1.82 7.20 -13.58
CA GLY A 30 0.47 7.32 -14.14
C GLY A 30 -0.61 7.12 -13.10
N PHE A 31 -0.45 6.11 -12.24
CA PHE A 31 -1.36 5.86 -11.12
C PHE A 31 -1.41 7.05 -10.15
N THR A 32 -0.26 7.60 -9.78
CA THR A 32 -0.18 8.72 -8.83
C THR A 32 -0.82 9.98 -9.39
N LYS A 33 -0.64 10.26 -10.68
CA LYS A 33 -1.33 11.37 -11.38
C LYS A 33 -2.84 11.17 -11.42
N TRP A 34 -3.27 9.96 -11.73
CA TRP A 34 -4.69 9.62 -11.72
C TRP A 34 -5.29 9.79 -10.32
N LEU A 35 -4.59 9.30 -9.29
CA LEU A 35 -5.01 9.44 -7.89
C LEU A 35 -5.16 10.92 -7.51
N TYR A 36 -4.15 11.73 -7.80
CA TYR A 36 -4.19 13.18 -7.55
C TYR A 36 -5.40 13.84 -8.19
N THR A 37 -5.64 13.59 -9.47
CA THR A 37 -6.78 14.16 -10.21
C THR A 37 -8.11 13.70 -9.61
N SER A 38 -8.21 12.42 -9.24
CA SER A 38 -9.41 11.83 -8.64
C SER A 38 -9.71 12.42 -7.27
N LEU A 39 -8.69 12.59 -6.44
CA LEU A 39 -8.82 13.21 -5.11
C LEU A 39 -9.26 14.67 -5.21
N LYS A 40 -8.68 15.43 -6.14
CA LYS A 40 -9.10 16.82 -6.40
C LYS A 40 -10.55 16.91 -6.86
N LYS A 41 -10.94 16.06 -7.79
CA LYS A 41 -12.32 16.03 -8.29
C LYS A 41 -13.32 15.65 -7.20
N ALA A 42 -12.94 14.73 -6.31
CA ALA A 42 -13.78 14.32 -5.18
C ALA A 42 -13.72 15.27 -3.97
N GLN A 43 -12.90 16.33 -4.02
CA GLN A 43 -12.68 17.27 -2.93
C GLN A 43 -12.22 16.61 -1.62
N ILE A 44 -11.43 15.57 -1.73
CA ILE A 44 -10.83 14.87 -0.60
C ILE A 44 -9.51 15.56 -0.25
N HIS A 45 -9.30 15.86 1.04
CA HIS A 45 -8.11 16.55 1.52
C HIS A 45 -7.15 15.68 2.32
N ARG A 46 -7.61 14.52 2.79
CA ARG A 46 -6.81 13.61 3.61
C ARG A 46 -6.69 12.25 2.96
N VAL A 47 -5.46 11.73 2.90
CA VAL A 47 -5.13 10.47 2.25
C VAL A 47 -4.31 9.60 3.19
N TYR A 48 -4.75 8.36 3.38
CA TYR A 48 -4.02 7.37 4.16
C TYR A 48 -3.46 6.30 3.23
N PHE A 49 -2.15 6.11 3.31
CA PHE A 49 -1.47 5.02 2.60
C PHE A 49 -1.21 3.87 3.57
N PHE A 50 -1.76 2.73 3.28
CA PHE A 50 -1.65 1.56 4.16
C PHE A 50 -0.41 0.72 3.84
N SER A 51 0.27 0.28 4.88
CA SER A 51 1.39 -0.63 4.73
C SER A 51 0.91 -1.99 4.14
N ARG A 52 1.66 -2.62 3.32
CA ARG A 52 2.95 -2.33 2.69
C ARG A 52 2.78 -1.70 1.30
N ASP A 53 1.67 -2.00 0.64
CA ASP A 53 1.41 -1.60 -0.74
C ASP A 53 1.41 -0.07 -0.89
N GLY A 54 0.89 0.64 0.09
CA GLY A 54 0.84 2.09 0.12
C GLY A 54 2.19 2.78 0.27
N TYR A 55 3.26 2.06 0.65
CA TYR A 55 4.58 2.67 0.84
C TYR A 55 5.13 3.31 -0.43
N MET A 56 5.14 2.56 -1.53
CA MET A 56 5.62 3.08 -2.81
C MET A 56 4.70 4.17 -3.38
N MET A 57 3.41 4.07 -3.12
CA MET A 57 2.43 5.08 -3.52
C MET A 57 2.65 6.40 -2.77
N ASP A 58 2.89 6.32 -1.47
CA ASP A 58 3.20 7.49 -0.63
C ASP A 58 4.49 8.17 -1.07
N LEU A 59 5.56 7.39 -1.30
CA LEU A 59 6.82 7.92 -1.83
C LEU A 59 6.64 8.62 -3.17
N ALA A 60 5.89 8.03 -4.10
CA ALA A 60 5.62 8.63 -5.40
C ALA A 60 4.79 9.91 -5.27
N PHE A 61 3.85 9.93 -4.36
CA PHE A 61 3.02 11.10 -4.06
C PHE A 61 3.85 12.26 -3.53
N GLN A 62 4.78 11.98 -2.62
CA GLN A 62 5.74 12.96 -2.10
C GLN A 62 6.73 13.43 -3.18
N GLN A 63 7.25 12.53 -4.00
CA GLN A 63 8.19 12.85 -5.08
C GLN A 63 7.59 13.80 -6.13
N LEU A 64 6.30 13.70 -6.37
CA LEU A 64 5.58 14.60 -7.27
C LEU A 64 5.14 15.91 -6.58
N GLY A 65 5.40 16.08 -5.30
CA GLY A 65 5.07 17.27 -4.53
C GLY A 65 3.59 17.39 -4.17
N TYR A 66 2.80 16.34 -4.33
CA TYR A 66 1.36 16.37 -4.04
C TYR A 66 1.03 16.38 -2.54
N ASP A 67 1.98 15.96 -1.71
CA ASP A 67 1.86 16.03 -0.25
C ASP A 67 1.73 17.47 0.29
N ALA A 68 2.12 18.47 -0.48
CA ALA A 68 1.91 19.87 -0.14
C ALA A 68 0.44 20.30 -0.20
N GLU A 69 -0.37 19.65 -1.01
CA GLU A 69 -1.79 19.96 -1.21
C GLU A 69 -2.75 19.06 -0.41
N PHE A 70 -2.26 17.92 0.07
CA PHE A 70 -3.04 16.92 0.81
C PHE A 70 -2.39 16.62 2.15
N ASP A 71 -3.23 16.37 3.15
CA ASP A 71 -2.79 15.80 4.42
C ASP A 71 -2.61 14.28 4.22
N THR A 72 -1.35 13.86 4.06
CA THR A 72 -1.00 12.47 3.80
C THR A 72 -0.42 11.80 5.03
N GLN A 73 -0.79 10.55 5.27
CA GLN A 73 -0.26 9.76 6.36
C GLN A 73 -0.06 8.31 5.93
N TYR A 74 1.14 7.79 6.20
CA TYR A 74 1.41 6.37 6.06
C TYR A 74 1.02 5.62 7.33
N VAL A 75 0.14 4.62 7.22
CA VAL A 75 -0.43 3.91 8.36
C VAL A 75 0.12 2.48 8.43
N HIS A 76 0.78 2.18 9.54
CA HIS A 76 1.36 0.87 9.81
C HIS A 76 0.32 -0.09 10.39
N PHE A 77 -0.42 -0.76 9.51
CA PHE A 77 -1.21 -1.90 9.92
C PHE A 77 -1.26 -2.97 8.81
N SER A 78 -1.56 -4.19 9.21
CA SER A 78 -1.75 -5.30 8.27
C SER A 78 -3.16 -5.85 8.39
N ARG A 79 -3.58 -6.63 7.39
CA ARG A 79 -4.85 -7.38 7.47
C ARG A 79 -4.90 -8.27 8.69
N LYS A 80 -3.75 -8.85 9.07
CA LYS A 80 -3.63 -9.71 10.25
C LYS A 80 -3.89 -8.92 11.53
N SER A 81 -3.22 -7.78 11.73
CA SER A 81 -3.40 -6.96 12.93
C SER A 81 -4.83 -6.42 13.06
N LEU A 82 -5.43 -6.01 11.93
CA LEU A 82 -6.81 -5.55 11.92
C LEU A 82 -7.79 -6.67 12.27
N ARG A 83 -7.61 -7.86 11.70
CA ARG A 83 -8.44 -9.04 12.02
C ARG A 83 -8.31 -9.44 13.46
N GLN A 84 -7.10 -9.42 14.03
CA GLN A 84 -6.87 -9.67 15.45
C GLN A 84 -7.65 -8.69 16.34
N ALA A 85 -7.58 -7.40 16.04
CA ALA A 85 -8.32 -6.39 16.78
C ALA A 85 -9.84 -6.60 16.68
N LEU A 86 -10.35 -6.95 15.50
CA LEU A 86 -11.77 -7.19 15.27
C LEU A 86 -12.28 -8.47 15.97
N LEU A 87 -11.43 -9.46 16.21
CA LEU A 87 -11.81 -10.67 16.96
C LEU A 87 -12.28 -10.38 18.38
N TYR A 88 -11.77 -9.33 19.00
CA TYR A 88 -12.23 -8.91 20.35
C TYR A 88 -13.65 -8.35 20.34
N THR A 89 -14.18 -7.98 19.20
CA THR A 89 -15.55 -7.46 19.06
C THR A 89 -16.57 -8.54 18.73
N THR A 90 -16.12 -9.78 18.49
CA THR A 90 -16.98 -10.90 18.14
C THR A 90 -17.61 -11.54 19.38
N SER A 91 -18.88 -11.90 19.27
CA SER A 91 -19.65 -12.50 20.38
C SER A 91 -19.67 -14.03 20.37
N GLY A 92 -19.08 -14.67 19.34
CA GLY A 92 -19.07 -16.12 19.24
C GLY A 92 -18.20 -16.65 18.10
N TYR A 93 -18.06 -17.99 18.07
CA TYR A 93 -17.23 -18.68 17.07
C TYR A 93 -17.65 -18.40 15.63
N GLN A 94 -18.95 -18.42 15.34
CA GLN A 94 -19.44 -18.16 13.99
C GLN A 94 -19.14 -16.74 13.52
N ASP A 95 -19.28 -15.76 14.38
CA ASP A 95 -18.96 -14.37 14.08
C ASP A 95 -17.45 -14.17 13.84
N SER A 96 -16.61 -14.93 14.55
CA SER A 96 -15.17 -14.85 14.39
C SER A 96 -14.68 -15.42 13.06
N LEU A 97 -15.40 -16.35 12.45
CA LEU A 97 -15.02 -16.99 11.18
C LEU A 97 -14.89 -16.01 10.03
N GLN A 98 -15.68 -14.95 10.02
CA GLN A 98 -15.59 -13.91 8.97
C GLN A 98 -14.27 -13.15 8.98
N TYR A 99 -13.58 -13.08 10.13
CA TYR A 99 -12.29 -12.39 10.28
C TYR A 99 -11.10 -13.34 10.17
N LEU A 100 -11.33 -14.66 10.20
CA LEU A 100 -10.30 -15.65 9.96
C LEU A 100 -10.04 -15.73 8.46
N GLY A 101 -8.78 -15.55 8.05
CA GLY A 101 -8.40 -15.75 6.64
C GLY A 101 -8.53 -17.22 6.27
N TRP A 102 -9.19 -17.50 5.15
CA TRP A 102 -9.24 -18.82 4.58
C TRP A 102 -7.85 -19.19 4.02
N GLU A 103 -7.02 -19.80 4.84
CA GLU A 103 -5.82 -20.47 4.37
C GLU A 103 -6.15 -21.93 4.07
N LYS A 104 -5.56 -22.47 3.01
CA LYS A 104 -5.81 -23.86 2.58
C LYS A 104 -5.47 -24.88 3.66
N TYR A 105 -4.61 -24.51 4.60
CA TYR A 105 -4.22 -25.31 5.75
C TYR A 105 -4.14 -24.44 7.00
N VAL A 106 -5.20 -24.42 7.79
CA VAL A 106 -5.22 -23.74 9.08
C VAL A 106 -4.94 -24.78 10.16
N THR A 107 -3.83 -24.64 10.88
CA THR A 107 -3.50 -25.47 12.03
C THR A 107 -3.86 -24.76 13.34
N LEU A 108 -4.11 -25.53 14.40
CA LEU A 108 -4.39 -24.95 15.74
C LEU A 108 -3.25 -24.04 16.23
N SER A 109 -1.99 -24.37 15.87
CA SER A 109 -0.85 -23.52 16.19
C SER A 109 -0.89 -22.16 15.49
N LYS A 110 -1.37 -22.11 14.25
CA LYS A 110 -1.59 -20.85 13.54
C LYS A 110 -2.73 -20.04 14.15
N LEU A 111 -3.79 -20.68 14.59
CA LEU A 111 -4.89 -20.03 15.30
C LEU A 111 -4.44 -19.50 16.67
N SER A 112 -3.60 -20.23 17.41
CA SER A 112 -3.08 -19.78 18.70
C SER A 112 -2.16 -18.56 18.56
N LEU A 113 -1.43 -18.42 17.46
CA LEU A 113 -0.63 -17.24 17.14
C LEU A 113 -1.49 -15.98 16.88
N ILE A 114 -2.77 -16.13 16.63
CA ILE A 114 -3.72 -15.03 16.48
C ILE A 114 -4.13 -14.45 17.84
N HIS A 115 -4.00 -15.23 18.92
CA HIS A 115 -4.39 -14.85 20.28
C HIS A 115 -3.23 -14.38 21.18
N ILE A 116 -2.04 -14.37 20.67
CA ILE A 116 -0.86 -13.84 21.38
C ILE A 116 -0.57 -12.41 20.84
#